data_3f1b4b8d39ff1b1013ea60b0a72763e5
#
_entry.id   3f1b4b8d39ff1b1013ea60b0a72763e5
#
_cell.length_a   1.000
_cell.length_b   1.000
_cell.length_c   1.000
_cell.angle_alpha   90.00
_cell.angle_beta   90.00
_cell.angle_gamma   90.00
#
_symmetry.space_group_name_H-M   'P 1'
#
loop_
_entity.id
_entity.type
_entity.pdbx_description
1 polymer ?
#
loop_
_entity_poly.entity_id
_entity_poly.type
_entity_poly.pdbx_seq_one_letter_code
_entity_poly.pdbx_strand_id
1 'polypeptide(L)' 'MTEYKQYRRTQVAEMRPYRHGDDLNGVSISDVDRNAGSPKSGDMIARNPKKHADKWLVAAKYFTDNFETV' A
#
# COMPACT_ATOMS: atom_id res chain seq x y z
N MET A 1 9.28 -7.61 -34.60
CA MET A 1 7.92 -7.62 -34.04
C MET A 1 7.99 -7.58 -32.53
N THR A 2 7.22 -6.70 -31.96
CA THR A 2 7.18 -6.57 -30.48
C THR A 2 6.04 -7.39 -29.93
N GLU A 3 6.32 -8.20 -28.97
CA GLU A 3 5.32 -9.01 -28.31
C GLU A 3 5.11 -8.52 -26.89
N TYR A 4 3.86 -8.22 -26.55
CA TYR A 4 3.46 -7.83 -25.21
C TYR A 4 2.85 -9.04 -24.51
N LYS A 5 3.34 -9.31 -23.30
CA LYS A 5 2.80 -10.37 -22.45
C LYS A 5 2.26 -9.74 -21.19
N GLN A 6 1.27 -10.39 -20.62
CA GLN A 6 0.71 -9.95 -19.35
C GLN A 6 1.56 -10.45 -18.18
N TYR A 7 1.83 -9.56 -17.26
CA TYR A 7 2.57 -9.88 -16.04
C TYR A 7 1.77 -9.39 -14.83
N ARG A 8 1.88 -10.09 -13.75
CA ARG A 8 1.31 -9.67 -12.47
C ARG A 8 2.36 -9.79 -11.39
N ARG A 9 2.17 -9.06 -10.30
CA ARG A 9 3.07 -9.16 -9.16
C ARG A 9 2.99 -10.56 -8.58
N THR A 10 4.15 -11.12 -8.32
CA THR A 10 4.27 -12.42 -7.65
C THR A 10 4.49 -12.27 -6.15
N GLN A 11 4.87 -11.09 -5.70
CA GLN A 11 5.06 -10.82 -4.27
C GLN A 11 3.74 -10.42 -3.62
N VAL A 12 3.50 -11.00 -2.44
CA VAL A 12 2.37 -10.65 -1.59
C VAL A 12 2.86 -9.60 -0.59
N ALA A 13 2.13 -8.50 -0.46
CA ALA A 13 2.38 -7.53 0.60
C ALA A 13 1.50 -7.88 1.80
N GLU A 14 2.05 -7.71 3.00
CA GLU A 14 1.26 -7.79 4.22
C GLU A 14 0.69 -6.42 4.52
N MET A 15 -0.60 -6.34 4.83
CA MET A 15 -1.28 -5.07 5.06
C MET A 15 -2.16 -5.13 6.28
N ARG A 16 -2.31 -3.99 6.94
CA ARG A 16 -3.29 -3.80 8.00
C ARG A 16 -3.99 -2.45 7.84
N PRO A 17 -5.23 -2.32 8.36
CA PRO A 17 -5.89 -1.02 8.34
C PRO A 17 -5.13 0.03 9.15
N TYR A 18 -5.07 1.23 8.60
CA TYR A 18 -4.59 2.38 9.35
C TYR A 18 -5.59 2.71 10.47
N ARG A 19 -5.07 3.01 11.64
CA ARG A 19 -5.85 3.47 12.80
C ARG A 19 -5.30 4.81 13.26
N HIS A 20 -6.21 5.69 13.64
CA HIS A 20 -5.82 6.98 14.20
C HIS A 20 -4.88 6.78 15.42
N GLY A 21 -3.76 7.48 15.41
CA GLY A 21 -2.74 7.34 16.43
C GLY A 21 -1.62 6.36 16.11
N ASP A 22 -1.68 5.68 14.96
CA ASP A 22 -0.59 4.81 14.51
C ASP A 22 0.71 5.60 14.34
N ASP A 23 1.83 4.96 14.71
CA ASP A 23 3.15 5.49 14.45
C ASP A 23 3.47 5.31 12.97
N LEU A 24 3.67 6.42 12.27
CA LEU A 24 3.97 6.44 10.85
C LEU A 24 5.45 6.63 10.53
N ASN A 25 6.32 6.52 11.53
CA ASN A 25 7.76 6.55 11.30
C ASN A 25 8.16 5.38 10.39
N GLY A 26 8.92 5.69 9.34
CA GLY A 26 9.35 4.69 8.38
C GLY A 26 8.29 4.28 7.36
N VAL A 27 7.10 4.86 7.40
CA VAL A 27 6.05 4.60 6.41
C VAL A 27 6.15 5.62 5.28
N SER A 28 6.34 5.14 4.05
CA SER A 28 6.39 6.00 2.87
C SER A 28 4.96 6.38 2.44
N ILE A 29 4.72 7.67 2.26
CA ILE A 29 3.42 8.19 1.81
C ILE A 29 3.69 9.05 0.58
N SER A 30 3.01 8.76 -0.53
CA SER A 30 3.17 9.55 -1.75
C SER A 30 2.61 10.96 -1.57
N ASP A 31 3.13 11.91 -2.33
CA ASP A 31 2.63 13.29 -2.30
C ASP A 31 1.17 13.37 -2.73
N VAL A 32 0.77 12.56 -3.71
CA VAL A 32 -0.62 12.50 -4.17
C VAL A 32 -1.53 12.07 -3.02
N ASP A 33 -1.17 11.03 -2.30
CA ASP A 33 -1.98 10.56 -1.18
C ASP A 33 -2.00 11.58 -0.03
N ARG A 34 -0.87 12.19 0.25
CA ARG A 34 -0.77 13.22 1.30
C ARG A 34 -1.64 14.42 0.97
N ASN A 35 -1.64 14.87 -0.28
CA ASN A 35 -2.47 15.98 -0.73
C ASN A 35 -3.96 15.63 -0.72
N ALA A 36 -4.29 14.35 -0.82
CA ALA A 36 -5.68 13.89 -0.73
C ALA A 36 -6.15 13.69 0.72
N GLY A 37 -5.29 13.96 1.71
CA GLY A 37 -5.64 13.88 3.12
C GLY A 37 -5.18 12.63 3.83
N SER A 38 -4.40 11.77 3.18
CA SER A 38 -3.85 10.58 3.85
C SER A 38 -2.75 10.93 4.85
N PRO A 39 -2.60 10.18 5.94
CA PRO A 39 -3.35 8.97 6.28
C PRO A 39 -4.74 9.31 6.83
N LYS A 40 -5.70 8.50 6.47
CA LYS A 40 -7.10 8.66 6.92
C LYS A 40 -7.76 7.30 7.07
N SER A 41 -8.92 7.30 7.71
CA SER A 41 -9.70 6.09 7.90
C SER A 41 -9.97 5.38 6.57
N GLY A 42 -9.75 4.09 6.52
CA GLY A 42 -9.88 3.27 5.31
C GLY A 42 -8.58 3.02 4.58
N ASP A 43 -7.54 3.80 4.84
CA ASP A 43 -6.22 3.55 4.26
C ASP A 43 -5.59 2.32 4.90
N MET A 44 -4.63 1.74 4.20
CA MET A 44 -3.90 0.56 4.66
C MET A 44 -2.43 0.90 4.84
N ILE A 45 -1.79 0.23 5.79
CA ILE A 45 -0.35 0.26 5.92
C ILE A 45 0.18 -1.09 5.46
N ALA A 46 1.02 -1.04 4.44
CA ALA A 46 1.62 -2.23 3.85
C ALA A 46 3.06 -2.39 4.31
N ARG A 47 3.53 -3.62 4.34
CA ARG A 47 4.93 -3.93 4.59
C ARG A 47 5.41 -5.05 3.69
N ASN A 48 6.70 -5.06 3.42
CA ASN A 48 7.34 -6.17 2.74
C ASN A 48 7.47 -7.35 3.71
N PRO A 49 6.91 -8.54 3.40
CA PRO A 49 7.00 -9.69 4.30
C PRO A 49 8.43 -10.12 4.63
N LYS A 50 9.36 -9.84 3.72
CA LYS A 50 10.77 -10.19 3.88
C LYS A 50 11.60 -9.11 4.54
N LYS A 51 11.07 -7.89 4.63
CA LYS A 51 11.74 -6.74 5.23
C LYS A 51 10.69 -5.84 5.85
N HIS A 52 10.35 -6.08 7.09
CA HIS A 52 9.25 -5.38 7.77
C HIS A 52 9.50 -3.89 7.98
N ALA A 53 10.75 -3.45 7.90
CA ALA A 53 11.06 -2.01 7.94
C ALA A 53 10.67 -1.28 6.66
N ASP A 54 10.45 -2.01 5.57
CA ASP A 54 9.99 -1.46 4.30
C ASP A 54 8.47 -1.37 4.32
N LYS A 55 7.96 -0.19 4.65
CA LYS A 55 6.53 0.08 4.83
C LYS A 55 6.08 1.23 3.95
N TRP A 56 4.83 1.16 3.49
CA TRP A 56 4.24 2.24 2.71
C TRP A 56 2.74 2.31 2.94
N LEU A 57 2.18 3.49 2.65
CA LEU A 57 0.74 3.69 2.74
C LEU A 57 0.07 3.29 1.43
N VAL A 58 -1.07 2.63 1.53
CA VAL A 58 -1.95 2.32 0.40
C VAL A 58 -3.28 3.02 0.65
N ALA A 59 -3.62 3.98 -0.20
CA ALA A 59 -4.88 4.71 -0.07
C ALA A 59 -6.07 3.77 -0.23
N ALA A 60 -7.15 4.07 0.50
CA ALA A 60 -8.33 3.21 0.56
C ALA A 60 -8.87 2.83 -0.82
N LYS A 61 -8.99 3.81 -1.71
CA LYS A 61 -9.50 3.58 -3.07
C LYS A 61 -8.55 2.67 -3.86
N TYR A 62 -7.27 2.94 -3.79
CA TYR A 62 -6.27 2.12 -4.48
C TYR A 62 -6.28 0.68 -3.97
N PHE A 63 -6.40 0.52 -2.65
CA PHE A 63 -6.50 -0.80 -2.04
C PHE A 63 -7.72 -1.57 -2.56
N THR A 64 -8.87 -0.93 -2.55
CA THR A 64 -10.13 -1.54 -3.01
C THR A 64 -10.06 -1.96 -4.48
N ASP A 65 -9.43 -1.13 -5.32
CA ASP A 65 -9.40 -1.35 -6.76
C ASP A 65 -8.34 -2.37 -7.19
N ASN A 66 -7.28 -2.57 -6.41
CA ASN A 66 -6.09 -3.30 -6.88
C ASN A 66 -5.69 -4.50 -6.02
N PHE A 67 -6.29 -4.69 -4.87
CA PHE A 67 -5.89 -5.76 -3.95
C PHE A 67 -7.07 -6.59 -3.53
N GLU A 68 -6.80 -7.85 -3.25
CA GLU A 68 -7.77 -8.77 -2.66
C GLU A 68 -7.07 -9.63 -1.62
N THR A 69 -7.83 -10.16 -0.69
CA THR A 69 -7.30 -11.07 0.32
C THR A 69 -6.91 -12.40 -0.32
N VAL A 70 -5.75 -12.87 0.02
CA VAL A 70 -5.22 -14.12 -0.50
C VAL A 70 -5.63 -15.27 0.43
#